data_aa313a2e1d0edd7894bba6177313ea04
#
_entry.id   aa313a2e1d0edd7894bba6177313ea04
#
_cell.length_a   1.000
_cell.length_b   1.000
_cell.length_c   1.000
_cell.angle_alpha   90.00
_cell.angle_beta   90.00
_cell.angle_gamma   90.00
#
_symmetry.space_group_name_H-M   'P 1'
#
loop_
_entity.id
_entity.type
_entity.pdbx_description
1 polymer ?
#
loop_
_entity_poly.entity_id
_entity_poly.type
_entity_poly.pdbx_seq_one_letter_code
_entity_poly.pdbx_strand_id
1 'polypeptide(L)'
;MVFSSLFFLYIFLPYCLLLYFLQPRLGGKNAVLIGASLIFYAWGEPVYVFLMLAVAGLNWGFGLLLERKREKWLLAVCVALNLSSLIVFKYAGFLVENINALFKTALAVPQISLPIGISFYTFQALSYSVDVYRKDVAAQRSYAKFLLYVSMFPQLIAGPIVRYVDVAAQIESREFDAESVFRGVTRFCVGLGKKVLLADHVGQVADQLLGGSFVGATTLSMWLGALMFMFQIYFDFSGYSDMAIGLGKILGFRFMENFKLPYTSKSITEFWRRWHISLSSFFRDYVYIPLGGNRKHVYLNLFIVWSLTGLWHGASWNFVLWGLYFFVLLCVERLLKKQLPKIPKIVRHLVTLFLILISWNIFYHEDLSRLLESFRIFFGLSGAGFTNETTNLLLRNNLPLIFVCAVGCSAVPQFTGNVIGLLCAEKADDGVGHKVYAALTFVFDLALLALATISLAGSSYHAFLYFRF
;
A
#
# COMPACT_ATOMS: atom_id res chain seq x y z
N MET A 1 11.39 3.32 -12.18
CA MET A 1 12.20 4.00 -11.13
C MET A 1 11.52 3.77 -9.79
N VAL A 2 12.26 3.77 -8.67
CA VAL A 2 11.66 3.60 -7.32
C VAL A 2 12.13 4.68 -6.36
N PHE A 3 11.32 5.00 -5.35
CA PHE A 3 11.62 6.08 -4.38
C PHE A 3 12.85 5.79 -3.51
N SER A 4 13.11 4.53 -3.21
CA SER A 4 14.27 4.06 -2.45
C SER A 4 15.48 3.77 -3.35
N SER A 5 15.74 4.58 -4.36
CA SER A 5 16.97 4.49 -5.17
C SER A 5 17.77 5.78 -5.08
N LEU A 6 19.11 5.66 -5.07
CA LEU A 6 19.99 6.83 -5.04
C LEU A 6 19.76 7.77 -6.22
N PHE A 7 19.48 7.21 -7.41
CA PHE A 7 19.14 8.00 -8.59
C PHE A 7 17.87 8.84 -8.40
N PHE A 8 16.82 8.25 -7.81
CA PHE A 8 15.60 8.98 -7.50
C PHE A 8 15.86 10.11 -6.50
N LEU A 9 16.55 9.78 -5.40
CA LEU A 9 16.75 10.72 -4.28
C LEU A 9 17.64 11.91 -4.65
N TYR A 10 18.71 11.67 -5.40
CA TYR A 10 19.75 12.68 -5.62
C TYR A 10 19.77 13.30 -7.02
N ILE A 11 19.06 12.71 -7.97
CA ILE A 11 18.99 13.23 -9.34
C ILE A 11 17.55 13.56 -9.71
N PHE A 12 16.68 12.56 -9.79
CA PHE A 12 15.33 12.77 -10.33
C PHE A 12 14.49 13.72 -9.47
N LEU A 13 14.40 13.47 -8.16
CA LEU A 13 13.55 14.26 -7.26
C LEU A 13 14.03 15.72 -7.15
N PRO A 14 15.32 16.02 -6.88
CA PRO A 14 15.79 17.41 -6.85
C PRO A 14 15.58 18.16 -8.16
N TYR A 15 15.85 17.51 -9.31
CA TYR A 15 15.62 18.12 -10.61
C TYR A 15 14.15 18.38 -10.90
N CYS A 16 13.27 17.43 -10.57
CA CYS A 16 11.83 17.58 -10.68
C CYS A 16 11.31 18.73 -9.81
N LEU A 17 11.74 18.82 -8.55
CA LEU A 17 11.35 19.89 -7.64
C LEU A 17 11.88 21.26 -8.09
N LEU A 18 13.13 21.33 -8.58
CA LEU A 18 13.69 22.54 -9.14
C LEU A 18 12.85 23.05 -10.30
N LEU A 19 12.60 22.20 -11.30
CA LEU A 19 11.78 22.59 -12.45
C LEU A 19 10.36 22.98 -12.03
N TYR A 20 9.77 22.26 -11.08
CA TYR A 20 8.42 22.53 -10.58
C TYR A 20 8.32 23.90 -9.90
N PHE A 21 9.23 24.24 -9.00
CA PHE A 21 9.21 25.52 -8.29
C PHE A 21 9.66 26.72 -9.13
N LEU A 22 10.44 26.47 -10.17
CA LEU A 22 10.77 27.52 -11.17
C LEU A 22 9.55 27.94 -12.01
N GLN A 23 8.49 27.14 -12.07
CA GLN A 23 7.29 27.52 -12.82
C GLN A 23 6.42 28.50 -12.04
N PRO A 24 6.20 29.72 -12.56
CA PRO A 24 5.38 30.71 -11.86
C PRO A 24 3.88 30.41 -11.98
N ARG A 25 3.46 29.73 -13.07
CA ARG A 25 2.05 29.44 -13.37
C ARG A 25 1.70 28.00 -13.05
N LEU A 26 0.49 27.77 -12.54
CA LEU A 26 -0.01 26.44 -12.22
C LEU A 26 0.00 25.48 -13.42
N GLY A 27 -0.35 25.99 -14.62
CA GLY A 27 -0.29 25.20 -15.85
C GLY A 27 1.11 24.66 -16.15
N GLY A 28 2.16 25.48 -15.94
CA GLY A 28 3.56 25.03 -16.07
C GLY A 28 3.94 24.01 -15.02
N LYS A 29 3.54 24.21 -13.76
CA LYS A 29 3.71 23.22 -12.67
C LYS A 29 3.06 21.87 -13.00
N ASN A 30 1.82 21.89 -13.54
CA ASN A 30 1.14 20.68 -13.97
C ASN A 30 1.86 20.00 -15.15
N ALA A 31 2.37 20.76 -16.13
CA ALA A 31 3.12 20.21 -17.25
C ALA A 31 4.43 19.52 -16.79
N VAL A 32 5.17 20.15 -15.86
CA VAL A 32 6.38 19.54 -15.27
C VAL A 32 6.03 18.24 -14.57
N LEU A 33 4.94 18.20 -13.78
CA LEU A 33 4.53 16.98 -13.09
C LEU A 33 4.10 15.87 -14.05
N ILE A 34 3.39 16.20 -15.14
CA ILE A 34 3.02 15.20 -16.17
C ILE A 34 4.30 14.64 -16.80
N GLY A 35 5.21 15.52 -17.27
CA GLY A 35 6.47 15.09 -17.87
C GLY A 35 7.32 14.22 -16.95
N ALA A 36 7.53 14.67 -15.71
CA ALA A 36 8.25 13.92 -14.70
C ALA A 36 7.59 12.56 -14.39
N SER A 37 6.25 12.52 -14.29
CA SER A 37 5.51 11.29 -14.02
C SER A 37 5.62 10.28 -15.18
N LEU A 38 5.52 10.75 -16.42
CA LEU A 38 5.69 9.89 -17.59
C LEU A 38 7.12 9.35 -17.68
N ILE A 39 8.13 10.17 -17.42
CA ILE A 39 9.54 9.73 -17.35
C ILE A 39 9.73 8.71 -16.23
N PHE A 40 9.21 8.99 -15.03
CA PHE A 40 9.29 8.10 -13.88
C PHE A 40 8.71 6.70 -14.18
N TYR A 41 7.54 6.66 -14.83
CA TYR A 41 6.88 5.42 -15.19
C TYR A 41 7.59 4.71 -16.34
N ALA A 42 7.89 5.42 -17.44
CA ALA A 42 8.56 4.85 -18.61
C ALA A 42 9.98 4.32 -18.31
N TRP A 43 10.63 4.82 -17.25
CA TRP A 43 11.94 4.31 -16.81
C TRP A 43 11.93 2.82 -16.47
N GLY A 44 10.83 2.31 -15.91
CA GLY A 44 10.65 0.89 -15.62
C GLY A 44 9.76 0.16 -16.62
N GLU A 45 8.86 0.91 -17.28
CA GLU A 45 7.79 0.37 -18.11
C GLU A 45 7.69 1.13 -19.46
N PRO A 46 8.71 1.07 -20.33
CA PRO A 46 8.75 1.90 -21.53
C PRO A 46 7.61 1.63 -22.53
N VAL A 47 7.10 0.38 -22.57
CA VAL A 47 5.99 0.00 -23.45
C VAL A 47 4.64 0.25 -22.76
N TYR A 48 4.52 -0.05 -21.48
CA TYR A 48 3.25 0.04 -20.77
C TYR A 48 2.83 1.46 -20.38
N VAL A 49 3.70 2.45 -20.59
CA VAL A 49 3.29 3.87 -20.54
C VAL A 49 2.18 4.17 -21.55
N PHE A 50 2.19 3.55 -22.72
CA PHE A 50 1.13 3.71 -23.73
C PHE A 50 -0.20 3.09 -23.26
N LEU A 51 -0.16 1.97 -22.53
CA LEU A 51 -1.35 1.38 -21.90
C LEU A 51 -1.95 2.34 -20.88
N MET A 52 -1.14 2.93 -20.01
CA MET A 52 -1.59 3.92 -19.03
C MET A 52 -2.23 5.14 -19.72
N LEU A 53 -1.63 5.66 -20.79
CA LEU A 53 -2.19 6.75 -21.60
C LEU A 53 -3.54 6.35 -22.21
N ALA A 54 -3.66 5.11 -22.73
CA ALA A 54 -4.90 4.59 -23.30
C ALA A 54 -6.00 4.46 -22.23
N VAL A 55 -5.69 3.92 -21.05
CA VAL A 55 -6.63 3.81 -19.91
C VAL A 55 -7.07 5.21 -19.45
N ALA A 56 -6.15 6.17 -19.37
CA ALA A 56 -6.48 7.55 -19.03
C ALA A 56 -7.40 8.17 -20.09
N GLY A 57 -7.08 8.02 -21.39
CA GLY A 57 -7.90 8.52 -22.49
C GLY A 57 -9.30 7.92 -22.54
N LEU A 58 -9.40 6.60 -22.32
CA LEU A 58 -10.66 5.87 -22.24
C LEU A 58 -11.55 6.45 -21.13
N ASN A 59 -11.05 6.51 -19.91
CA ASN A 59 -11.83 6.98 -18.76
C ASN A 59 -12.18 8.48 -18.85
N TRP A 60 -11.27 9.31 -19.37
CA TRP A 60 -11.58 10.70 -19.67
C TRP A 60 -12.73 10.83 -20.67
N GLY A 61 -12.69 10.08 -21.77
CA GLY A 61 -13.76 10.07 -22.78
C GLY A 61 -15.08 9.57 -22.24
N PHE A 62 -15.07 8.46 -21.47
CA PHE A 62 -16.26 7.96 -20.78
C PHE A 62 -16.79 8.97 -19.75
N GLY A 63 -15.94 9.68 -19.04
CA GLY A 63 -16.36 10.74 -18.11
C GLY A 63 -17.18 11.81 -18.82
N LEU A 64 -16.73 12.29 -19.99
CA LEU A 64 -17.47 13.27 -20.79
C LEU A 64 -18.81 12.70 -21.32
N LEU A 65 -18.82 11.43 -21.74
CA LEU A 65 -20.03 10.76 -22.21
C LEU A 65 -21.04 10.52 -21.08
N LEU A 66 -20.58 10.06 -19.91
CA LEU A 66 -21.40 9.78 -18.74
C LEU A 66 -22.02 11.05 -18.13
N GLU A 67 -21.34 12.18 -18.24
CA GLU A 67 -21.92 13.47 -17.83
C GLU A 67 -23.05 13.90 -18.75
N ARG A 68 -22.93 13.65 -20.09
CA ARG A 68 -23.93 14.00 -21.09
C ARG A 68 -25.10 13.01 -21.14
N LYS A 69 -24.76 11.70 -21.20
CA LYS A 69 -25.71 10.60 -21.32
C LYS A 69 -25.56 9.67 -20.12
N ARG A 70 -26.34 9.86 -19.10
CA ARG A 70 -26.27 9.14 -17.83
C ARG A 70 -26.86 7.72 -17.92
N GLU A 71 -26.35 6.93 -18.89
CA GLU A 71 -26.85 5.62 -19.18
C GLU A 71 -26.09 4.53 -18.41
N LYS A 72 -26.81 3.61 -17.78
CA LYS A 72 -26.20 2.50 -17.02
C LYS A 72 -25.34 1.60 -17.89
N TRP A 73 -25.72 1.39 -19.15
CA TRP A 73 -24.95 0.56 -20.07
C TRP A 73 -23.60 1.19 -20.41
N LEU A 74 -23.51 2.52 -20.55
CA LEU A 74 -22.24 3.21 -20.77
C LEU A 74 -21.28 3.00 -19.61
N LEU A 75 -21.78 3.09 -18.37
CA LEU A 75 -20.98 2.79 -17.18
C LEU A 75 -20.54 1.32 -17.19
N ALA A 76 -21.45 0.38 -17.51
CA ALA A 76 -21.13 -1.04 -17.57
C ALA A 76 -20.04 -1.33 -18.61
N VAL A 77 -20.09 -0.70 -19.79
CA VAL A 77 -19.05 -0.83 -20.83
C VAL A 77 -17.72 -0.25 -20.32
N CYS A 78 -17.73 0.94 -19.69
CA CYS A 78 -16.53 1.51 -19.10
C CYS A 78 -15.89 0.58 -18.07
N VAL A 79 -16.69 0.03 -17.15
CA VAL A 79 -16.23 -0.94 -16.15
C VAL A 79 -15.67 -2.18 -16.83
N ALA A 80 -16.38 -2.77 -17.82
CA ALA A 80 -15.93 -3.96 -18.52
C ALA A 80 -14.59 -3.74 -19.24
N LEU A 81 -14.39 -2.60 -19.91
CA LEU A 81 -13.14 -2.28 -20.58
C LEU A 81 -11.97 -2.07 -19.60
N ASN A 82 -12.21 -1.45 -18.45
CA ASN A 82 -11.19 -1.33 -17.42
C ASN A 82 -10.82 -2.70 -16.81
N LEU A 83 -11.82 -3.52 -16.50
CA LEU A 83 -11.59 -4.86 -15.95
C LEU A 83 -10.98 -5.81 -16.98
N SER A 84 -11.28 -5.67 -18.28
CA SER A 84 -10.67 -6.51 -19.31
C SER A 84 -9.15 -6.32 -19.37
N SER A 85 -8.65 -5.10 -19.16
CA SER A 85 -7.20 -4.86 -19.07
C SER A 85 -6.57 -5.63 -17.91
N LEU A 86 -7.22 -5.65 -16.73
CA LEU A 86 -6.75 -6.44 -15.59
C LEU A 86 -6.83 -7.95 -15.87
N ILE A 87 -7.92 -8.42 -16.51
CA ILE A 87 -8.09 -9.84 -16.85
C ILE A 87 -6.96 -10.29 -17.77
N VAL A 88 -6.64 -9.52 -18.80
CA VAL A 88 -5.59 -9.86 -19.75
C VAL A 88 -4.20 -9.85 -19.09
N PHE A 89 -3.83 -8.76 -18.42
CA PHE A 89 -2.47 -8.60 -17.93
C PHE A 89 -2.20 -9.30 -16.59
N LYS A 90 -3.20 -9.45 -15.75
CA LYS A 90 -3.02 -10.03 -14.41
C LYS A 90 -3.53 -11.45 -14.27
N TYR A 91 -4.65 -11.80 -14.93
CA TYR A 91 -5.34 -13.06 -14.65
C TYR A 91 -5.29 -14.08 -15.79
N ALA A 92 -4.83 -13.73 -17.00
CA ALA A 92 -4.86 -14.66 -18.15
C ALA A 92 -4.09 -15.96 -17.88
N GLY A 93 -2.87 -15.89 -17.32
CA GLY A 93 -2.09 -17.07 -16.94
C GLY A 93 -2.84 -17.95 -15.93
N PHE A 94 -3.24 -17.34 -14.81
CA PHE A 94 -3.98 -18.04 -13.75
C PHE A 94 -5.28 -18.71 -14.25
N LEU A 95 -6.03 -18.06 -15.14
CA LEU A 95 -7.23 -18.65 -15.72
C LEU A 95 -6.91 -19.87 -16.59
N VAL A 96 -5.90 -19.76 -17.45
CA VAL A 96 -5.49 -20.88 -18.32
C VAL A 96 -4.94 -22.05 -17.50
N GLU A 97 -4.13 -21.80 -16.47
CA GLU A 97 -3.64 -22.83 -15.55
C GLU A 97 -4.79 -23.58 -14.86
N ASN A 98 -5.81 -22.86 -14.37
CA ASN A 98 -6.97 -23.46 -13.74
C ASN A 98 -7.83 -24.23 -14.74
N ILE A 99 -7.98 -23.75 -15.99
CA ILE A 99 -8.68 -24.49 -17.08
C ILE A 99 -7.93 -25.79 -17.37
N ASN A 100 -6.61 -25.72 -17.52
CA ASN A 100 -5.78 -26.91 -17.76
C ASN A 100 -5.90 -27.93 -16.62
N ALA A 101 -5.87 -27.46 -15.36
CA ALA A 101 -6.02 -28.35 -14.21
C ALA A 101 -7.42 -29.00 -14.12
N LEU A 102 -8.48 -28.22 -14.38
CA LEU A 102 -9.87 -28.70 -14.28
C LEU A 102 -10.27 -29.64 -15.41
N PHE A 103 -9.93 -29.26 -16.64
CA PHE A 103 -10.34 -30.00 -17.84
C PHE A 103 -9.26 -30.92 -18.40
N LYS A 104 -8.09 -31.02 -17.73
CA LYS A 104 -6.92 -31.80 -18.16
C LYS A 104 -6.48 -31.42 -19.59
N THR A 105 -6.59 -30.15 -19.95
CA THR A 105 -6.12 -29.61 -21.22
C THR A 105 -4.66 -29.19 -21.14
N ALA A 106 -4.02 -28.98 -22.28
CA ALA A 106 -2.62 -28.48 -22.36
C ALA A 106 -2.58 -27.17 -23.15
N LEU A 107 -3.46 -26.23 -22.82
CA LEU A 107 -3.46 -24.89 -23.43
C LEU A 107 -2.17 -24.15 -23.04
N ALA A 108 -1.57 -23.46 -23.99
CA ALA A 108 -0.39 -22.65 -23.72
C ALA A 108 -0.71 -21.52 -22.72
N VAL A 109 0.00 -21.49 -21.59
CA VAL A 109 -0.17 -20.44 -20.57
C VAL A 109 0.47 -19.13 -21.08
N PRO A 110 -0.31 -18.04 -21.20
CA PRO A 110 0.22 -16.76 -21.67
C PRO A 110 1.30 -16.22 -20.73
N GLN A 111 2.46 -15.88 -21.26
CA GLN A 111 3.57 -15.26 -20.52
C GLN A 111 3.50 -13.75 -20.71
N ILE A 112 2.55 -13.09 -20.06
CA ILE A 112 2.33 -11.64 -20.15
C ILE A 112 2.93 -10.99 -18.91
N SER A 113 3.88 -10.06 -19.11
CA SER A 113 4.44 -9.28 -18.00
C SER A 113 3.36 -8.39 -17.39
N LEU A 114 3.24 -8.40 -16.07
CA LEU A 114 2.30 -7.54 -15.35
C LEU A 114 2.80 -6.09 -15.34
N PRO A 115 2.09 -5.13 -15.95
CA PRO A 115 2.49 -3.72 -15.91
C PRO A 115 2.45 -3.18 -14.48
N ILE A 116 3.55 -2.59 -14.03
CA ILE A 116 3.64 -2.04 -12.67
C ILE A 116 2.54 -0.98 -12.45
N GLY A 117 1.80 -1.12 -11.34
CA GLY A 117 0.75 -0.16 -10.97
C GLY A 117 -0.55 -0.26 -11.76
N ILE A 118 -0.73 -1.24 -12.67
CA ILE A 118 -1.97 -1.38 -13.48
C ILE A 118 -3.22 -1.43 -12.60
N SER A 119 -3.19 -2.14 -11.48
CA SER A 119 -4.32 -2.23 -10.55
C SER A 119 -4.65 -0.88 -9.90
N PHE A 120 -3.64 -0.06 -9.62
CA PHE A 120 -3.81 1.25 -8.98
C PHE A 120 -4.40 2.27 -9.95
N TYR A 121 -3.76 2.49 -11.10
CA TYR A 121 -4.27 3.51 -12.03
C TYR A 121 -5.60 3.12 -12.67
N THR A 122 -5.86 1.82 -12.85
CA THR A 122 -7.18 1.34 -13.31
C THR A 122 -8.27 1.64 -12.28
N PHE A 123 -8.03 1.37 -10.99
CA PHE A 123 -8.99 1.69 -9.94
C PHE A 123 -9.21 3.20 -9.78
N GLN A 124 -8.16 4.00 -9.87
CA GLN A 124 -8.25 5.46 -9.85
C GLN A 124 -9.11 5.97 -11.02
N ALA A 125 -8.79 5.54 -12.26
CA ALA A 125 -9.52 5.96 -13.44
C ALA A 125 -10.97 5.48 -13.41
N LEU A 126 -11.23 4.25 -12.94
CA LEU A 126 -12.56 3.69 -12.81
C LEU A 126 -13.39 4.46 -11.75
N SER A 127 -12.79 4.81 -10.60
CA SER A 127 -13.49 5.58 -9.57
C SER A 127 -13.99 6.91 -10.11
N TYR A 128 -13.17 7.64 -10.90
CA TYR A 128 -13.59 8.87 -11.57
C TYR A 128 -14.81 8.66 -12.46
N SER A 129 -14.84 7.62 -13.31
CA SER A 129 -15.98 7.36 -14.19
C SER A 129 -17.26 7.08 -13.41
N VAL A 130 -17.15 6.35 -12.28
CA VAL A 130 -18.28 6.09 -11.37
C VAL A 130 -18.73 7.37 -10.66
N ASP A 131 -17.79 8.19 -10.16
CA ASP A 131 -18.11 9.44 -9.45
C ASP A 131 -18.79 10.46 -10.37
N VAL A 132 -18.35 10.58 -11.63
CA VAL A 132 -19.04 11.39 -12.65
C VAL A 132 -20.46 10.87 -12.90
N TYR A 133 -20.64 9.55 -13.06
CA TYR A 133 -21.96 8.94 -13.22
C TYR A 133 -22.89 9.23 -12.04
N ARG A 134 -22.35 9.21 -10.80
CA ARG A 134 -23.10 9.52 -9.55
C ARG A 134 -23.37 11.02 -9.37
N LYS A 135 -22.70 11.89 -10.11
CA LYS A 135 -22.65 13.36 -9.94
C LYS A 135 -21.90 13.82 -8.68
N ASP A 136 -21.04 12.98 -8.17
CA ASP A 136 -20.16 13.34 -7.05
C ASP A 136 -19.08 14.35 -7.50
N VAL A 137 -18.73 14.33 -8.80
CA VAL A 137 -17.79 15.25 -9.44
C VAL A 137 -18.20 15.54 -10.89
N ALA A 138 -17.88 16.75 -11.39
CA ALA A 138 -18.04 17.10 -12.80
C ALA A 138 -16.96 16.43 -13.65
N ALA A 139 -17.28 16.14 -14.93
CA ALA A 139 -16.30 15.59 -15.85
C ALA A 139 -15.17 16.57 -16.15
N GLN A 140 -13.93 16.12 -16.05
CA GLN A 140 -12.76 16.93 -16.39
C GLN A 140 -12.70 17.19 -17.89
N ARG A 141 -12.68 18.49 -18.27
CA ARG A 141 -12.66 18.89 -19.68
C ARG A 141 -11.29 18.74 -20.33
N SER A 142 -10.23 18.86 -19.56
CA SER A 142 -8.86 18.78 -20.04
C SER A 142 -8.28 17.38 -19.87
N TYR A 143 -7.93 16.72 -20.97
CA TYR A 143 -7.23 15.43 -20.91
C TYR A 143 -5.91 15.53 -20.13
N ALA A 144 -5.14 16.62 -20.32
CA ALA A 144 -3.87 16.80 -19.60
C ALA A 144 -4.05 16.85 -18.08
N LYS A 145 -5.10 17.51 -17.56
CA LYS A 145 -5.40 17.54 -16.13
C LYS A 145 -5.85 16.18 -15.62
N PHE A 146 -6.61 15.43 -16.42
CA PHE A 146 -7.00 14.06 -16.07
C PHE A 146 -5.79 13.12 -16.12
N LEU A 147 -4.93 13.26 -17.12
CA LEU A 147 -3.68 12.50 -17.22
C LEU A 147 -2.77 12.77 -16.01
N LEU A 148 -2.65 14.04 -15.57
CA LEU A 148 -1.91 14.38 -14.35
C LEU A 148 -2.42 13.57 -13.14
N TYR A 149 -3.75 13.51 -12.97
CA TYR A 149 -4.35 12.75 -11.88
C TYR A 149 -3.97 11.26 -11.93
N VAL A 150 -4.09 10.63 -13.10
CA VAL A 150 -3.82 9.18 -13.25
C VAL A 150 -2.34 8.87 -13.15
N SER A 151 -1.48 9.71 -13.76
CA SER A 151 -0.04 9.41 -13.92
C SER A 151 0.83 9.91 -12.77
N MET A 152 0.32 10.71 -11.84
CA MET A 152 1.11 11.41 -10.82
C MET A 152 2.03 10.46 -10.04
N PHE A 153 3.35 10.59 -10.24
CA PHE A 153 4.35 9.63 -9.77
C PHE A 153 4.33 9.36 -8.26
N PRO A 154 3.99 10.31 -7.35
CA PRO A 154 3.95 9.99 -5.93
C PRO A 154 2.94 8.91 -5.56
N GLN A 155 1.81 8.81 -6.27
CA GLN A 155 0.74 7.86 -5.95
C GLN A 155 0.67 6.65 -6.89
N LEU A 156 1.31 6.74 -8.09
CA LEU A 156 1.04 5.88 -9.24
C LEU A 156 1.24 4.38 -8.97
N ILE A 157 2.28 4.00 -8.24
CA ILE A 157 2.71 2.59 -8.17
C ILE A 157 2.11 1.86 -6.97
N ALA A 158 2.30 2.38 -5.75
CA ALA A 158 1.84 1.78 -4.51
C ALA A 158 1.44 2.85 -3.47
N GLY A 159 1.11 4.06 -3.91
CA GLY A 159 0.58 5.12 -3.05
C GLY A 159 -0.83 4.81 -2.55
N PRO A 160 -1.42 5.70 -1.72
CA PRO A 160 -2.84 5.62 -1.45
C PRO A 160 -3.64 5.63 -2.77
N ILE A 161 -4.72 4.84 -2.86
CA ILE A 161 -5.65 4.92 -4.00
C ILE A 161 -6.44 6.22 -3.86
N VAL A 162 -5.86 7.29 -4.42
CA VAL A 162 -6.44 8.63 -4.37
C VAL A 162 -7.58 8.72 -5.38
N ARG A 163 -8.75 9.16 -4.96
CA ARG A 163 -9.90 9.36 -5.85
C ARG A 163 -9.82 10.75 -6.51
N TYR A 164 -10.41 10.88 -7.68
CA TYR A 164 -10.41 12.16 -8.39
C TYR A 164 -11.08 13.28 -7.56
N VAL A 165 -12.17 12.96 -6.87
CA VAL A 165 -12.88 13.91 -5.98
C VAL A 165 -11.98 14.46 -4.88
N ASP A 166 -10.99 13.71 -4.41
CA ASP A 166 -10.10 14.13 -3.32
C ASP A 166 -9.04 15.15 -3.78
N VAL A 167 -8.72 15.20 -5.09
CA VAL A 167 -7.64 16.05 -5.65
C VAL A 167 -8.09 17.02 -6.75
N ALA A 168 -9.33 16.92 -7.20
CA ALA A 168 -9.85 17.72 -8.31
C ALA A 168 -9.63 19.24 -8.11
N ALA A 169 -9.96 19.77 -6.92
CA ALA A 169 -9.76 21.17 -6.59
C ALA A 169 -8.27 21.57 -6.64
N GLN A 170 -7.38 20.67 -6.21
CA GLN A 170 -5.93 20.91 -6.13
C GLN A 170 -5.26 20.86 -7.52
N ILE A 171 -5.87 20.17 -8.49
CA ILE A 171 -5.42 20.21 -9.90
C ILE A 171 -5.72 21.58 -10.51
N GLU A 172 -6.81 22.22 -10.10
CA GLU A 172 -7.26 23.53 -10.58
C GLU A 172 -6.60 24.70 -9.83
N SER A 173 -6.38 24.55 -8.52
CA SER A 173 -5.78 25.58 -7.68
C SER A 173 -5.03 24.94 -6.52
N ARG A 174 -3.75 25.30 -6.33
CA ARG A 174 -2.89 24.83 -5.22
C ARG A 174 -2.28 26.00 -4.49
N GLU A 175 -2.38 25.91 -3.17
CA GLU A 175 -1.69 26.81 -2.25
C GLU A 175 -0.41 26.13 -1.75
N PHE A 176 0.63 26.92 -1.58
CA PHE A 176 1.92 26.48 -1.07
C PHE A 176 2.23 27.27 0.21
N ASP A 177 2.46 26.54 1.27
CA ASP A 177 2.99 27.13 2.49
C ASP A 177 4.26 26.38 2.92
N ALA A 178 5.19 27.11 3.53
CA ALA A 178 6.49 26.59 3.93
C ALA A 178 6.37 25.47 4.98
N GLU A 179 5.37 25.55 5.85
CA GLU A 179 5.14 24.56 6.89
C GLU A 179 4.69 23.23 6.29
N SER A 180 3.77 23.24 5.31
CA SER A 180 3.34 22.02 4.58
C SER A 180 4.50 21.38 3.85
N VAL A 181 5.37 22.18 3.21
CA VAL A 181 6.59 21.66 2.56
C VAL A 181 7.51 21.01 3.59
N PHE A 182 7.82 21.71 4.70
CA PHE A 182 8.67 21.17 5.76
C PHE A 182 8.13 19.85 6.34
N ARG A 183 6.84 19.81 6.70
CA ARG A 183 6.17 18.59 7.15
C ARG A 183 6.15 17.49 6.07
N GLY A 184 6.12 17.88 4.81
CA GLY A 184 6.19 16.96 3.67
C GLY A 184 7.56 16.29 3.58
N VAL A 185 8.65 17.06 3.75
CA VAL A 185 10.03 16.55 3.77
C VAL A 185 10.22 15.57 4.92
N THR A 186 9.84 15.97 6.14
CA THR A 186 9.91 15.07 7.31
C THR A 186 9.15 13.77 7.09
N ARG A 187 7.93 13.87 6.53
CA ARG A 187 7.12 12.69 6.23
C ARG A 187 7.79 11.76 5.21
N PHE A 188 8.42 12.35 4.20
CA PHE A 188 9.18 11.60 3.20
C PHE A 188 10.39 10.89 3.82
N CYS A 189 11.19 11.59 4.63
CA CYS A 189 12.38 11.03 5.31
C CYS A 189 11.99 9.89 6.26
N VAL A 190 10.91 10.04 7.04
CA VAL A 190 10.37 8.98 7.89
C VAL A 190 9.92 7.77 7.06
N GLY A 191 9.23 8.00 5.94
CA GLY A 191 8.82 6.93 5.02
C GLY A 191 10.02 6.18 4.44
N LEU A 192 11.04 6.90 4.02
CA LEU A 192 12.30 6.34 3.52
C LEU A 192 13.02 5.51 4.61
N GLY A 193 13.10 6.04 5.83
CA GLY A 193 13.67 5.31 6.97
C GLY A 193 12.90 4.02 7.28
N LYS A 194 11.56 4.03 7.26
CA LYS A 194 10.74 2.82 7.40
C LYS A 194 11.08 1.77 6.36
N LYS A 195 11.22 2.17 5.08
CA LYS A 195 11.53 1.25 3.98
C LYS A 195 12.94 0.70 4.12
N VAL A 196 13.94 1.59 4.18
CA VAL A 196 15.34 1.20 4.02
C VAL A 196 15.93 0.65 5.32
N LEU A 197 15.62 1.27 6.47
CA LEU A 197 16.24 0.89 7.75
C LEU A 197 15.47 -0.20 8.49
N LEU A 198 14.16 -0.36 8.24
CA LEU A 198 13.36 -1.37 8.94
C LEU A 198 12.90 -2.48 7.98
N ALA A 199 12.09 -2.15 6.96
CA ALA A 199 11.46 -3.16 6.11
C ALA A 199 12.47 -4.04 5.38
N ASP A 200 13.53 -3.45 4.81
CA ASP A 200 14.53 -4.21 4.05
C ASP A 200 15.32 -5.18 4.96
N HIS A 201 15.66 -4.75 6.19
CA HIS A 201 16.39 -5.59 7.13
C HIS A 201 15.53 -6.75 7.68
N VAL A 202 14.29 -6.46 8.12
CA VAL A 202 13.40 -7.56 8.58
C VAL A 202 12.99 -8.47 7.42
N GLY A 203 12.94 -7.93 6.19
CA GLY A 203 12.65 -8.68 4.98
C GLY A 203 13.71 -9.73 4.65
N GLN A 204 14.99 -9.40 4.80
CA GLN A 204 16.08 -10.36 4.63
C GLN A 204 15.96 -11.55 5.59
N VAL A 205 15.60 -11.29 6.85
CA VAL A 205 15.40 -12.35 7.85
C VAL A 205 14.15 -13.17 7.52
N ALA A 206 13.06 -12.53 7.10
CA ALA A 206 11.84 -13.21 6.67
C ALA A 206 12.12 -14.13 5.47
N ASP A 207 12.79 -13.62 4.44
CA ASP A 207 13.13 -14.41 3.24
C ASP A 207 14.10 -15.57 3.57
N GLN A 208 15.02 -15.38 4.51
CA GLN A 208 15.90 -16.45 4.99
C GLN A 208 15.12 -17.60 5.65
N LEU A 209 14.08 -17.27 6.43
CA LEU A 209 13.32 -18.24 7.22
C LEU A 209 12.13 -18.85 6.46
N LEU A 210 11.49 -18.10 5.58
CA LEU A 210 10.26 -18.50 4.86
C LEU A 210 10.50 -18.78 3.37
N GLY A 211 11.50 -18.15 2.76
CA GLY A 211 11.72 -18.19 1.30
C GLY A 211 12.47 -19.42 0.81
N GLY A 212 13.34 -20.02 1.63
CA GLY A 212 14.17 -21.19 1.31
C GLY A 212 13.45 -22.54 1.46
N SER A 213 14.19 -23.64 1.36
CA SER A 213 13.68 -24.96 1.77
C SER A 213 13.46 -24.97 3.29
N PHE A 214 12.46 -25.73 3.76
CA PHE A 214 12.18 -25.87 5.19
C PHE A 214 13.06 -26.94 5.89
N VAL A 215 14.17 -27.35 5.25
CA VAL A 215 15.14 -28.28 5.85
C VAL A 215 15.75 -27.65 7.10
N GLY A 216 15.61 -28.30 8.25
CA GLY A 216 16.07 -27.78 9.53
C GLY A 216 15.21 -26.67 10.12
N ALA A 217 14.07 -26.34 9.49
CA ALA A 217 13.12 -25.39 10.06
C ALA A 217 12.50 -25.93 11.36
N THR A 218 12.25 -25.05 12.31
CA THR A 218 11.65 -25.35 13.62
C THR A 218 10.38 -24.53 13.83
N THR A 219 9.56 -24.90 14.78
CA THR A 219 8.34 -24.14 15.11
C THR A 219 8.68 -22.66 15.37
N LEU A 220 9.70 -22.39 16.19
CA LEU A 220 10.12 -21.03 16.52
C LEU A 220 10.66 -20.27 15.28
N SER A 221 11.35 -20.93 14.35
CA SER A 221 11.82 -20.28 13.11
C SER A 221 10.67 -19.85 12.22
N MET A 222 9.59 -20.63 12.12
CA MET A 222 8.39 -20.25 11.38
C MET A 222 7.67 -19.06 12.03
N TRP A 223 7.57 -19.03 13.35
CA TRP A 223 6.99 -17.90 14.07
C TRP A 223 7.82 -16.64 13.90
N LEU A 224 9.15 -16.76 14.00
CA LEU A 224 10.07 -15.65 13.78
C LEU A 224 9.97 -15.12 12.35
N GLY A 225 9.99 -16.01 11.34
CA GLY A 225 9.84 -15.63 9.93
C GLY A 225 8.51 -14.90 9.68
N ALA A 226 7.39 -15.43 10.18
CA ALA A 226 6.09 -14.80 10.04
C ALA A 226 6.03 -13.42 10.75
N LEU A 227 6.66 -13.27 11.92
CA LEU A 227 6.77 -11.99 12.63
C LEU A 227 7.61 -10.97 11.83
N MET A 228 8.75 -11.42 11.28
CA MET A 228 9.59 -10.56 10.45
C MET A 228 8.87 -10.11 9.19
N PHE A 229 8.13 -11.00 8.52
CA PHE A 229 7.31 -10.63 7.38
C PHE A 229 6.14 -9.70 7.77
N MET A 230 5.52 -9.90 8.91
CA MET A 230 4.50 -8.99 9.46
C MET A 230 5.05 -7.57 9.63
N PHE A 231 6.28 -7.39 10.12
CA PHE A 231 6.94 -6.10 10.19
C PHE A 231 7.31 -5.58 8.81
N GLN A 232 7.88 -6.44 7.94
CA GLN A 232 8.27 -6.07 6.58
C GLN A 232 7.10 -5.47 5.80
N ILE A 233 5.97 -6.18 5.70
CA ILE A 233 4.82 -5.71 4.91
C ILE A 233 4.24 -4.39 5.43
N TYR A 234 4.30 -4.18 6.75
CA TYR A 234 3.84 -2.92 7.34
C TYR A 234 4.81 -1.76 7.05
N PHE A 235 6.10 -1.93 7.34
CA PHE A 235 7.06 -0.84 7.16
C PHE A 235 7.34 -0.55 5.68
N ASP A 236 7.33 -1.57 4.82
CA ASP A 236 7.48 -1.41 3.37
C ASP A 236 6.33 -0.58 2.80
N PHE A 237 5.09 -0.99 3.08
CA PHE A 237 3.93 -0.33 2.49
C PHE A 237 3.57 1.00 3.18
N SER A 238 3.66 1.09 4.51
CA SER A 238 3.47 2.37 5.20
C SER A 238 4.59 3.35 4.88
N GLY A 239 5.81 2.88 4.66
CA GLY A 239 6.94 3.69 4.22
C GLY A 239 6.70 4.30 2.84
N TYR A 240 6.27 3.50 1.87
CA TYR A 240 5.86 4.03 0.56
C TYR A 240 4.73 5.06 0.68
N SER A 241 3.68 4.74 1.45
CA SER A 241 2.55 5.66 1.65
C SER A 241 2.99 6.98 2.29
N ASP A 242 3.90 6.94 3.27
CA ASP A 242 4.44 8.13 3.91
C ASP A 242 5.27 8.98 2.93
N MET A 243 6.11 8.34 2.11
CA MET A 243 6.85 9.03 1.04
C MET A 243 5.90 9.68 0.03
N ALA A 244 4.86 8.96 -0.42
CA ALA A 244 3.86 9.47 -1.35
C ALA A 244 3.10 10.68 -0.78
N ILE A 245 2.63 10.59 0.48
CA ILE A 245 1.93 11.68 1.17
C ILE A 245 2.88 12.86 1.39
N GLY A 246 4.15 12.60 1.74
CA GLY A 246 5.18 13.62 1.90
C GLY A 246 5.43 14.39 0.60
N LEU A 247 5.66 13.68 -0.50
CA LEU A 247 5.81 14.28 -1.84
C LEU A 247 4.55 15.03 -2.26
N GLY A 248 3.36 14.46 -2.00
CA GLY A 248 2.11 15.16 -2.23
C GLY A 248 2.09 16.53 -1.55
N LYS A 249 2.41 16.60 -0.25
CA LYS A 249 2.45 17.86 0.52
C LYS A 249 3.47 18.86 -0.06
N ILE A 250 4.67 18.40 -0.44
CA ILE A 250 5.70 19.24 -1.08
C ILE A 250 5.18 19.85 -2.38
N LEU A 251 4.42 19.07 -3.14
CA LEU A 251 3.85 19.47 -4.44
C LEU A 251 2.50 20.19 -4.34
N GLY A 252 1.99 20.44 -3.12
CA GLY A 252 0.73 21.13 -2.87
C GLY A 252 -0.50 20.23 -2.98
N PHE A 253 -0.35 18.90 -2.91
CA PHE A 253 -1.44 17.94 -2.87
C PHE A 253 -1.63 17.35 -1.47
N ARG A 254 -2.89 17.04 -1.11
CA ARG A 254 -3.25 16.41 0.16
C ARG A 254 -3.80 15.01 -0.11
N PHE A 255 -2.96 14.00 0.05
CA PHE A 255 -3.39 12.61 -0.06
C PHE A 255 -3.92 12.10 1.27
N MET A 256 -4.83 11.13 1.19
CA MET A 256 -5.42 10.51 2.37
C MET A 256 -4.43 9.60 3.10
N GLU A 257 -4.61 9.49 4.44
CA GLU A 257 -3.84 8.52 5.23
C GLU A 257 -4.20 7.08 4.84
N ASN A 258 -3.18 6.24 4.68
CA ASN A 258 -3.35 4.83 4.31
C ASN A 258 -3.18 3.87 5.49
N PHE A 259 -2.47 4.30 6.53
CA PHE A 259 -2.22 3.53 7.75
C PHE A 259 -2.39 4.37 9.02
N LYS A 260 -3.02 3.81 10.04
CA LYS A 260 -3.20 4.44 11.37
C LYS A 260 -2.91 3.44 12.49
N LEU A 261 -1.63 3.08 12.70
CA LEU A 261 -1.15 2.14 13.71
C LEU A 261 -1.99 0.82 13.72
N PRO A 262 -2.02 0.07 12.61
CA PRO A 262 -2.95 -1.07 12.46
C PRO A 262 -2.70 -2.19 13.47
N TYR A 263 -1.45 -2.39 13.90
CA TYR A 263 -1.09 -3.44 14.84
C TYR A 263 -1.44 -3.12 16.31
N THR A 264 -2.06 -1.95 16.59
CA THR A 264 -2.67 -1.65 17.90
C THR A 264 -4.14 -2.05 17.98
N SER A 265 -4.69 -2.65 16.93
CA SER A 265 -6.12 -3.01 16.83
C SER A 265 -6.50 -4.14 17.81
N LYS A 266 -7.75 -4.11 18.24
CA LYS A 266 -8.35 -5.06 19.20
C LYS A 266 -9.47 -5.89 18.57
N SER A 267 -9.57 -5.83 17.23
CA SER A 267 -10.50 -6.60 16.42
C SER A 267 -10.09 -6.56 14.94
N ILE A 268 -10.54 -7.51 14.16
CA ILE A 268 -10.29 -7.56 12.71
C ILE A 268 -10.96 -6.39 11.98
N THR A 269 -12.18 -6.01 12.40
CA THR A 269 -12.85 -4.82 11.87
C THR A 269 -12.04 -3.54 12.14
N GLU A 270 -11.47 -3.40 13.35
CA GLU A 270 -10.62 -2.26 13.70
C GLU A 270 -9.33 -2.26 12.88
N PHE A 271 -8.70 -3.42 12.70
CA PHE A 271 -7.51 -3.57 11.88
C PHE A 271 -7.74 -3.04 10.46
N TRP A 272 -8.80 -3.44 9.77
CA TRP A 272 -9.10 -3.00 8.41
C TRP A 272 -9.54 -1.53 8.30
N ARG A 273 -9.94 -0.90 9.40
CA ARG A 273 -10.14 0.56 9.46
C ARG A 273 -8.83 1.35 9.58
N ARG A 274 -7.71 0.65 9.88
CA ARG A 274 -6.39 1.22 10.13
C ARG A 274 -5.33 0.77 9.12
N TRP A 275 -5.57 -0.35 8.44
CA TRP A 275 -4.73 -0.94 7.42
C TRP A 275 -5.29 -0.66 6.03
N HIS A 276 -4.42 -0.17 5.11
CA HIS A 276 -4.75 0.08 3.70
C HIS A 276 -6.11 0.76 3.53
N ILE A 277 -6.28 1.91 4.20
CA ILE A 277 -7.55 2.63 4.34
C ILE A 277 -8.11 3.01 2.98
N SER A 278 -7.24 3.39 2.03
CA SER A 278 -7.66 3.78 0.68
C SER A 278 -8.33 2.62 -0.07
N LEU A 279 -7.76 1.40 -0.02
CA LEU A 279 -8.35 0.21 -0.64
C LEU A 279 -9.66 -0.19 0.04
N SER A 280 -9.68 -0.19 1.38
CA SER A 280 -10.87 -0.51 2.16
C SER A 280 -12.01 0.47 1.86
N SER A 281 -11.70 1.76 1.72
CA SER A 281 -12.67 2.79 1.33
C SER A 281 -13.14 2.59 -0.10
N PHE A 282 -12.25 2.25 -1.04
CA PHE A 282 -12.62 1.97 -2.42
C PHE A 282 -13.63 0.81 -2.50
N PHE A 283 -13.31 -0.36 -1.94
CA PHE A 283 -14.23 -1.49 -1.97
C PHE A 283 -15.53 -1.23 -1.22
N ARG A 284 -15.49 -0.47 -0.12
CA ARG A 284 -16.71 -0.05 0.59
C ARG A 284 -17.62 0.79 -0.30
N ASP A 285 -17.08 1.84 -0.94
CA ASP A 285 -17.87 2.87 -1.61
C ASP A 285 -18.30 2.45 -3.04
N TYR A 286 -17.48 1.64 -3.73
CA TYR A 286 -17.74 1.24 -5.11
C TYR A 286 -18.29 -0.19 -5.26
N VAL A 287 -18.17 -1.05 -4.23
CA VAL A 287 -18.68 -2.43 -4.29
C VAL A 287 -19.66 -2.71 -3.16
N TYR A 288 -19.25 -2.57 -1.89
CA TYR A 288 -20.07 -2.99 -0.76
C TYR A 288 -21.39 -2.22 -0.62
N ILE A 289 -21.34 -0.89 -0.68
CA ILE A 289 -22.52 -0.03 -0.57
C ILE A 289 -23.49 -0.25 -1.76
N PRO A 290 -23.02 -0.28 -3.03
CA PRO A 290 -23.89 -0.58 -4.17
C PRO A 290 -24.59 -1.95 -4.12
N LEU A 291 -23.95 -2.97 -3.56
CA LEU A 291 -24.54 -4.30 -3.34
C LEU A 291 -25.61 -4.33 -2.22
N GLY A 292 -25.83 -3.21 -1.52
CA GLY A 292 -26.79 -3.07 -0.42
C GLY A 292 -26.15 -2.94 0.96
N GLY A 293 -24.84 -3.04 1.07
CA GLY A 293 -24.07 -2.80 2.29
C GLY A 293 -24.55 -3.63 3.49
N ASN A 294 -24.80 -2.98 4.62
CA ASN A 294 -25.32 -3.61 5.82
C ASN A 294 -26.85 -3.85 5.82
N ARG A 295 -27.55 -3.39 4.76
CA ARG A 295 -29.02 -3.41 4.72
C ARG A 295 -29.57 -4.69 4.11
N LYS A 296 -28.89 -5.26 3.09
CA LYS A 296 -29.32 -6.45 2.36
C LYS A 296 -28.16 -7.41 2.15
N HIS A 297 -28.39 -8.71 2.33
CA HIS A 297 -27.45 -9.79 1.99
C HIS A 297 -26.01 -9.58 2.51
N VAL A 298 -25.86 -9.13 3.76
CA VAL A 298 -24.59 -8.68 4.32
C VAL A 298 -23.45 -9.70 4.18
N TYR A 299 -23.74 -10.98 4.44
CA TYR A 299 -22.73 -12.05 4.32
C TYR A 299 -22.29 -12.28 2.87
N LEU A 300 -23.23 -12.22 1.92
CA LEU A 300 -22.91 -12.30 0.50
C LEU A 300 -22.09 -11.07 0.05
N ASN A 301 -22.46 -9.89 0.49
CA ASN A 301 -21.71 -8.67 0.18
C ASN A 301 -20.28 -8.74 0.74
N LEU A 302 -20.11 -9.25 1.97
CA LEU A 302 -18.78 -9.47 2.57
C LEU A 302 -17.99 -10.52 1.78
N PHE A 303 -18.62 -11.64 1.40
CA PHE A 303 -18.00 -12.68 0.59
C PHE A 303 -17.47 -12.10 -0.74
N ILE A 304 -18.31 -11.36 -1.48
CA ILE A 304 -17.93 -10.75 -2.76
C ILE A 304 -16.76 -9.79 -2.55
N VAL A 305 -16.85 -8.86 -1.58
CA VAL A 305 -15.81 -7.85 -1.32
C VAL A 305 -14.49 -8.52 -0.97
N TRP A 306 -14.49 -9.51 -0.09
CA TRP A 306 -13.25 -10.15 0.35
C TRP A 306 -12.64 -11.08 -0.68
N SER A 307 -13.46 -11.77 -1.49
CA SER A 307 -12.99 -12.51 -2.65
C SER A 307 -12.33 -11.59 -3.68
N LEU A 308 -12.96 -10.45 -3.98
CA LEU A 308 -12.38 -9.45 -4.89
C LEU A 308 -11.12 -8.80 -4.30
N THR A 309 -11.07 -8.57 -2.97
CA THR A 309 -9.89 -8.04 -2.31
C THR A 309 -8.72 -9.02 -2.39
N GLY A 310 -8.97 -10.30 -2.18
CA GLY A 310 -7.96 -11.36 -2.36
C GLY A 310 -7.45 -11.40 -3.80
N LEU A 311 -8.34 -11.51 -4.77
CA LEU A 311 -7.99 -11.50 -6.20
C LEU A 311 -7.24 -10.24 -6.61
N TRP A 312 -7.58 -9.07 -6.07
CA TRP A 312 -6.90 -7.83 -6.37
C TRP A 312 -5.41 -7.87 -5.99
N HIS A 313 -5.04 -8.55 -4.90
CA HIS A 313 -3.65 -8.70 -4.49
C HIS A 313 -2.84 -9.56 -5.47
N GLY A 314 -3.39 -10.66 -5.98
CA GLY A 314 -2.64 -11.50 -6.91
C GLY A 314 -3.49 -12.58 -7.57
N ALA A 315 -2.98 -13.07 -8.69
CA ALA A 315 -3.58 -14.16 -9.46
C ALA A 315 -3.04 -15.52 -8.98
N SER A 316 -3.27 -15.85 -7.70
CA SER A 316 -2.87 -17.11 -7.08
C SER A 316 -3.86 -17.53 -5.99
N TRP A 317 -3.92 -18.81 -5.70
CA TRP A 317 -4.88 -19.38 -4.76
C TRP A 317 -4.64 -18.95 -3.31
N ASN A 318 -3.40 -18.66 -2.90
CA ASN A 318 -3.12 -18.15 -1.57
C ASN A 318 -3.81 -16.80 -1.31
N PHE A 319 -3.86 -15.90 -2.31
CA PHE A 319 -4.57 -14.62 -2.18
C PHE A 319 -6.08 -14.80 -2.10
N VAL A 320 -6.64 -15.76 -2.84
CA VAL A 320 -8.06 -16.13 -2.70
C VAL A 320 -8.35 -16.65 -1.29
N LEU A 321 -7.52 -17.58 -0.80
CA LEU A 321 -7.63 -18.12 0.56
C LEU A 321 -7.47 -17.02 1.63
N TRP A 322 -6.54 -16.10 1.43
CA TRP A 322 -6.33 -14.96 2.32
C TRP A 322 -7.58 -14.06 2.38
N GLY A 323 -8.20 -13.77 1.24
CA GLY A 323 -9.46 -13.03 1.20
C GLY A 323 -10.59 -13.76 1.92
N LEU A 324 -10.76 -15.07 1.65
CA LEU A 324 -11.75 -15.91 2.33
C LEU A 324 -11.50 -16.02 3.84
N TYR A 325 -10.25 -16.08 4.26
CA TYR A 325 -9.87 -16.07 5.68
C TYR A 325 -10.42 -14.81 6.39
N PHE A 326 -10.21 -13.63 5.82
CA PHE A 326 -10.76 -12.40 6.40
C PHE A 326 -12.28 -12.32 6.31
N PHE A 327 -12.88 -12.84 5.24
CA PHE A 327 -14.33 -12.98 5.17
C PHE A 327 -14.86 -13.78 6.36
N VAL A 328 -14.30 -14.95 6.64
CA VAL A 328 -14.70 -15.82 7.76
C VAL A 328 -14.51 -15.09 9.09
N LEU A 329 -13.34 -14.48 9.33
CA LEU A 329 -13.07 -13.77 10.58
C LEU A 329 -14.06 -12.62 10.83
N LEU A 330 -14.41 -11.85 9.81
CA LEU A 330 -15.39 -10.76 9.93
C LEU A 330 -16.80 -11.28 10.19
N CYS A 331 -17.17 -12.41 9.59
CA CYS A 331 -18.44 -13.07 9.90
C CYS A 331 -18.49 -13.54 11.35
N VAL A 332 -17.43 -14.21 11.84
CA VAL A 332 -17.32 -14.64 13.24
C VAL A 332 -17.36 -13.45 14.18
N GLU A 333 -16.60 -12.38 13.90
CA GLU A 333 -16.60 -11.16 14.72
C GLU A 333 -18.00 -10.52 14.77
N ARG A 334 -18.72 -10.53 13.65
CA ARG A 334 -20.09 -10.03 13.60
C ARG A 334 -21.07 -10.87 14.44
N LEU A 335 -20.94 -12.20 14.39
CA LEU A 335 -21.74 -13.12 15.22
C LEU A 335 -21.43 -12.93 16.72
N LEU A 336 -20.16 -12.74 17.05
CA LEU A 336 -19.68 -12.56 18.43
C LEU A 336 -19.76 -11.10 18.92
N LYS A 337 -20.39 -10.18 18.17
CA LYS A 337 -20.43 -8.74 18.49
C LYS A 337 -20.88 -8.42 19.93
N LYS A 338 -21.80 -9.20 20.47
CA LYS A 338 -22.31 -9.01 21.86
C LYS A 338 -21.37 -9.56 22.92
N GLN A 339 -20.54 -10.57 22.59
CA GLN A 339 -19.61 -11.26 23.49
C GLN A 339 -18.24 -10.56 23.55
N LEU A 340 -17.75 -10.07 22.44
CA LEU A 340 -16.42 -9.45 22.34
C LEU A 340 -16.17 -8.33 23.37
N PRO A 341 -17.11 -7.41 23.67
CA PRO A 341 -16.87 -6.38 24.69
C PRO A 341 -16.64 -6.93 26.10
N LYS A 342 -17.08 -8.17 26.39
CA LYS A 342 -16.89 -8.84 27.69
C LYS A 342 -15.48 -9.38 27.88
N ILE A 343 -14.71 -9.55 26.78
CA ILE A 343 -13.33 -10.04 26.79
C ILE A 343 -12.39 -8.87 27.10
N PRO A 344 -11.40 -9.02 27.99
CA PRO A 344 -10.41 -7.98 28.29
C PRO A 344 -9.72 -7.45 27.02
N LYS A 345 -9.47 -6.14 26.98
CA LYS A 345 -8.89 -5.47 25.80
C LYS A 345 -7.55 -6.07 25.36
N ILE A 346 -6.71 -6.48 26.34
CA ILE A 346 -5.40 -7.09 26.06
C ILE A 346 -5.55 -8.45 25.36
N VAL A 347 -6.50 -9.28 25.83
CA VAL A 347 -6.75 -10.60 25.22
C VAL A 347 -7.22 -10.45 23.79
N ARG A 348 -8.18 -9.53 23.54
CA ARG A 348 -8.64 -9.23 22.17
C ARG A 348 -7.50 -8.76 21.28
N HIS A 349 -6.63 -7.90 21.81
CA HIS A 349 -5.47 -7.40 21.08
C HIS A 349 -4.52 -8.54 20.70
N LEU A 350 -4.13 -9.40 21.63
CA LEU A 350 -3.24 -10.53 21.38
C LEU A 350 -3.85 -11.53 20.39
N VAL A 351 -5.14 -11.87 20.55
CA VAL A 351 -5.86 -12.74 19.59
C VAL A 351 -5.89 -12.09 18.20
N THR A 352 -6.16 -10.79 18.10
CA THR A 352 -6.17 -10.07 16.83
C THR A 352 -4.80 -10.11 16.15
N LEU A 353 -3.71 -9.84 16.89
CA LEU A 353 -2.35 -9.92 16.36
C LEU A 353 -1.99 -11.33 15.90
N PHE A 354 -2.37 -12.35 16.65
CA PHE A 354 -2.15 -13.74 16.28
C PHE A 354 -2.87 -14.11 14.97
N LEU A 355 -4.14 -13.74 14.83
CA LEU A 355 -4.89 -13.97 13.60
C LEU A 355 -4.31 -13.22 12.41
N ILE A 356 -3.81 -12.00 12.63
CA ILE A 356 -3.11 -11.24 11.59
C ILE A 356 -1.79 -11.91 11.21
N LEU A 357 -1.02 -12.42 12.17
CA LEU A 357 0.22 -13.16 11.92
C LEU A 357 -0.03 -14.38 11.02
N ILE A 358 -1.07 -15.17 11.33
CA ILE A 358 -1.51 -16.29 10.47
C ILE A 358 -1.86 -15.79 9.06
N SER A 359 -2.58 -14.67 8.94
CA SER A 359 -2.96 -14.13 7.63
C SER A 359 -1.74 -13.78 6.78
N TRP A 360 -0.68 -13.24 7.39
CA TRP A 360 0.53 -12.89 6.65
C TRP A 360 1.32 -14.14 6.22
N ASN A 361 1.26 -15.23 6.97
CA ASN A 361 1.82 -16.50 6.54
C ASN A 361 1.08 -17.08 5.31
N ILE A 362 -0.26 -16.94 5.26
CA ILE A 362 -1.05 -17.29 4.04
C ILE A 362 -0.64 -16.41 2.86
N PHE A 363 -0.44 -15.13 3.11
CA PHE A 363 -0.10 -14.14 2.07
C PHE A 363 1.29 -14.38 1.47
N TYR A 364 2.27 -14.79 2.29
CA TYR A 364 3.66 -14.97 1.86
C TYR A 364 3.86 -16.14 0.90
N HIS A 365 3.17 -17.26 1.10
CA HIS A 365 3.38 -18.50 0.35
C HIS A 365 2.39 -18.64 -0.79
N GLU A 366 2.85 -18.40 -2.03
CA GLU A 366 2.01 -18.55 -3.23
C GLU A 366 1.72 -20.01 -3.57
N ASP A 367 2.68 -20.92 -3.33
CA ASP A 367 2.48 -22.37 -3.50
C ASP A 367 1.73 -22.96 -2.32
N LEU A 368 0.60 -23.63 -2.59
CA LEU A 368 -0.26 -24.22 -1.57
C LEU A 368 0.40 -25.38 -0.82
N SER A 369 1.28 -26.14 -1.46
CA SER A 369 2.00 -27.24 -0.81
C SER A 369 2.96 -26.69 0.22
N ARG A 370 3.70 -25.63 -0.15
CA ARG A 370 4.58 -24.91 0.78
C ARG A 370 3.80 -24.24 1.91
N LEU A 371 2.65 -23.67 1.62
CA LEU A 371 1.78 -23.09 2.63
C LEU A 371 1.35 -24.15 3.66
N LEU A 372 0.92 -25.31 3.21
CA LEU A 372 0.53 -26.42 4.09
C LEU A 372 1.71 -26.92 4.92
N GLU A 373 2.88 -27.08 4.33
CA GLU A 373 4.11 -27.48 5.04
C GLU A 373 4.51 -26.43 6.08
N SER A 374 4.48 -25.13 5.72
CA SER A 374 4.76 -24.03 6.63
C SER A 374 3.82 -24.09 7.85
N PHE A 375 2.52 -24.35 7.66
CA PHE A 375 1.58 -24.49 8.76
C PHE A 375 1.81 -25.73 9.62
N ARG A 376 2.21 -26.87 9.02
CA ARG A 376 2.57 -28.06 9.82
C ARG A 376 3.73 -27.75 10.76
N ILE A 377 4.75 -27.03 10.30
CA ILE A 377 5.89 -26.65 11.14
C ILE A 377 5.47 -25.58 12.17
N PHE A 378 4.73 -24.57 11.73
CA PHE A 378 4.25 -23.47 12.56
C PHE A 378 3.45 -23.95 13.79
N PHE A 379 2.64 -25.00 13.62
CA PHE A 379 1.85 -25.61 14.70
C PHE A 379 2.52 -26.83 15.37
N GLY A 380 3.78 -27.10 15.07
CA GLY A 380 4.53 -28.20 15.68
C GLY A 380 4.08 -29.60 15.22
N LEU A 381 3.38 -29.71 14.08
CA LEU A 381 2.81 -30.96 13.55
C LEU A 381 3.76 -31.70 12.58
N SER A 382 4.95 -31.15 12.31
CA SER A 382 5.90 -31.71 11.35
C SER A 382 6.93 -32.68 11.96
N GLY A 383 6.93 -32.83 13.29
CA GLY A 383 8.02 -33.55 14.00
C GLY A 383 9.33 -32.73 14.10
N ALA A 384 9.40 -31.57 13.48
CA ALA A 384 10.51 -30.63 13.70
C ALA A 384 10.50 -30.15 15.13
N GLY A 385 11.66 -30.07 15.78
CA GLY A 385 11.78 -29.57 17.16
C GLY A 385 11.22 -28.15 17.31
N PHE A 386 10.97 -27.74 18.55
CA PHE A 386 10.49 -26.38 18.83
C PHE A 386 11.52 -25.33 18.41
N THR A 387 12.81 -25.56 18.67
CA THR A 387 13.91 -24.66 18.33
C THR A 387 15.20 -25.43 18.11
N ASN A 388 16.21 -24.77 17.51
CA ASN A 388 17.59 -25.25 17.37
C ASN A 388 18.57 -24.09 17.58
N GLU A 389 19.88 -24.38 17.59
CA GLU A 389 20.92 -23.37 17.81
C GLU A 389 20.88 -22.24 16.79
N THR A 390 20.68 -22.56 15.52
CA THR A 390 20.59 -21.57 14.43
C THR A 390 19.41 -20.61 14.65
N THR A 391 18.24 -21.14 14.98
CA THR A 391 17.05 -20.32 15.28
C THR A 391 17.27 -19.42 16.49
N ASN A 392 17.88 -19.96 17.55
CA ASN A 392 18.18 -19.19 18.76
C ASN A 392 19.18 -18.07 18.50
N LEU A 393 20.21 -18.32 17.68
CA LEU A 393 21.20 -17.33 17.28
C LEU A 393 20.55 -16.22 16.45
N LEU A 394 19.73 -16.58 15.44
CA LEU A 394 18.97 -15.62 14.63
C LEU A 394 18.06 -14.75 15.48
N LEU A 395 17.32 -15.34 16.43
CA LEU A 395 16.47 -14.60 17.35
C LEU A 395 17.28 -13.59 18.16
N ARG A 396 18.38 -14.03 18.80
CA ARG A 396 19.25 -13.18 19.63
C ARG A 396 19.83 -12.01 18.84
N ASN A 397 20.33 -12.27 17.64
CA ASN A 397 20.93 -11.25 16.79
C ASN A 397 19.92 -10.21 16.32
N ASN A 398 18.65 -10.58 16.18
CA ASN A 398 17.60 -9.69 15.69
C ASN A 398 16.71 -9.11 16.81
N LEU A 399 16.94 -9.41 18.10
CA LEU A 399 16.17 -8.84 19.20
C LEU A 399 16.12 -7.30 19.20
N PRO A 400 17.23 -6.56 18.97
CA PRO A 400 17.18 -5.10 18.90
C PRO A 400 16.30 -4.61 17.76
N LEU A 401 16.37 -5.24 16.57
CA LEU A 401 15.54 -4.91 15.41
C LEU A 401 14.06 -5.19 15.68
N ILE A 402 13.74 -6.34 16.27
CA ILE A 402 12.38 -6.69 16.70
C ILE A 402 11.83 -5.63 17.66
N PHE A 403 12.62 -5.22 18.65
CA PHE A 403 12.21 -4.19 19.60
C PHE A 403 11.92 -2.85 18.92
N VAL A 404 12.83 -2.37 18.06
CA VAL A 404 12.63 -1.13 17.31
C VAL A 404 11.39 -1.20 16.43
N CYS A 405 11.16 -2.32 15.73
CA CYS A 405 9.97 -2.54 14.92
C CYS A 405 8.68 -2.55 15.77
N ALA A 406 8.69 -3.21 16.92
CA ALA A 406 7.54 -3.25 17.82
C ALA A 406 7.19 -1.83 18.35
N VAL A 407 8.21 -1.05 18.74
CA VAL A 407 8.04 0.36 19.13
C VAL A 407 7.50 1.18 17.94
N GLY A 408 8.07 1.00 16.75
CA GLY A 408 7.62 1.69 15.53
C GLY A 408 6.18 1.37 15.10
N CYS A 409 5.65 0.21 15.46
CA CYS A 409 4.25 -0.18 15.26
C CYS A 409 3.29 0.40 16.30
N SER A 410 3.80 1.00 17.37
CA SER A 410 3.04 1.53 18.52
C SER A 410 2.78 3.04 18.41
N ALA A 411 2.09 3.61 19.39
CA ALA A 411 1.85 5.04 19.50
C ALA A 411 3.07 5.82 20.07
N VAL A 412 4.13 5.14 20.51
CA VAL A 412 5.30 5.77 21.15
C VAL A 412 5.95 6.83 20.27
N PRO A 413 6.25 6.61 18.97
CA PRO A 413 6.87 7.63 18.13
C PRO A 413 6.03 8.91 18.00
N GLN A 414 4.70 8.77 17.90
CA GLN A 414 3.79 9.92 17.82
C GLN A 414 3.73 10.66 19.16
N PHE A 415 3.68 9.92 20.26
CA PHE A 415 3.66 10.51 21.60
C PHE A 415 4.94 11.30 21.88
N THR A 416 6.12 10.72 21.58
CA THR A 416 7.40 11.42 21.77
C THR A 416 7.51 12.68 20.92
N GLY A 417 7.10 12.61 19.65
CA GLY A 417 7.06 13.78 18.77
C GLY A 417 6.16 14.90 19.29
N ASN A 418 4.96 14.53 19.80
CA ASN A 418 4.04 15.49 20.40
C ASN A 418 4.60 16.12 21.69
N VAL A 419 5.23 15.30 22.57
CA VAL A 419 5.87 15.81 23.81
C VAL A 419 7.00 16.78 23.50
N ILE A 420 7.88 16.45 22.55
CA ILE A 420 8.95 17.36 22.12
C ILE A 420 8.37 18.66 21.58
N GLY A 421 7.32 18.57 20.75
CA GLY A 421 6.62 19.73 20.20
C GLY A 421 6.04 20.62 21.31
N LEU A 422 5.39 20.05 22.33
CA LEU A 422 4.83 20.76 23.47
C LEU A 422 5.94 21.43 24.31
N LEU A 423 7.00 20.70 24.65
CA LEU A 423 8.13 21.25 25.41
C LEU A 423 8.81 22.42 24.69
N CYS A 424 8.87 22.37 23.37
CA CYS A 424 9.36 23.47 22.56
C CYS A 424 8.36 24.63 22.48
N ALA A 425 7.05 24.36 22.48
CA ALA A 425 5.99 25.38 22.44
C ALA A 425 5.86 26.14 23.78
N GLU A 426 5.92 25.44 24.92
CA GLU A 426 5.82 26.06 26.26
C GLU A 426 6.96 27.07 26.58
N LYS A 427 8.11 26.95 25.91
CA LYS A 427 9.24 27.88 26.04
C LYS A 427 9.19 29.06 25.07
N ALA A 428 8.08 29.26 24.37
CA ALA A 428 8.03 30.07 23.15
C ALA A 428 7.20 31.34 23.28
N ASP A 429 7.39 32.13 24.30
CA ASP A 429 6.93 33.55 24.27
C ASP A 429 7.61 34.35 23.14
N ASP A 430 8.81 33.91 22.69
CA ASP A 430 9.66 34.63 21.71
C ASP A 430 9.80 33.94 20.36
N GLY A 431 9.03 32.89 20.04
CA GLY A 431 9.19 32.08 18.80
C GLY A 431 10.47 31.21 18.78
N VAL A 432 11.28 31.22 19.84
CA VAL A 432 12.53 30.45 19.96
C VAL A 432 12.24 28.94 20.00
N GLY A 433 11.21 28.53 20.75
CA GLY A 433 10.84 27.11 20.83
C GLY A 433 10.45 26.53 19.49
N HIS A 434 9.75 27.27 18.65
CA HIS A 434 9.42 26.84 17.29
C HIS A 434 10.67 26.65 16.41
N LYS A 435 11.65 27.56 16.52
CA LYS A 435 12.94 27.45 15.82
C LYS A 435 13.73 26.24 16.30
N VAL A 436 13.76 25.98 17.64
CA VAL A 436 14.41 24.79 18.21
C VAL A 436 13.75 23.49 17.71
N TYR A 437 12.43 23.42 17.72
CA TYR A 437 11.70 22.25 17.18
C TYR A 437 12.02 22.02 15.70
N ALA A 438 12.00 23.09 14.90
CA ALA A 438 12.33 23.01 13.48
C ALA A 438 13.78 22.55 13.25
N ALA A 439 14.74 23.05 14.05
CA ALA A 439 16.15 22.64 13.97
C ALA A 439 16.34 21.15 14.35
N LEU A 440 15.70 20.69 15.44
CA LEU A 440 15.76 19.29 15.86
C LEU A 440 15.15 18.37 14.79
N THR A 441 14.02 18.76 14.21
CA THR A 441 13.38 18.01 13.13
C THR A 441 14.26 17.96 11.88
N PHE A 442 14.89 19.06 11.51
CA PHE A 442 15.82 19.13 10.39
C PHE A 442 17.04 18.21 10.58
N VAL A 443 17.65 18.23 11.78
CA VAL A 443 18.76 17.31 12.12
C VAL A 443 18.32 15.86 12.07
N PHE A 444 17.12 15.55 12.56
CA PHE A 444 16.53 14.21 12.48
C PHE A 444 16.32 13.77 11.04
N ASP A 445 15.78 14.64 10.18
CA ASP A 445 15.55 14.34 8.75
C ASP A 445 16.87 14.08 8.02
N LEU A 446 17.91 14.90 8.29
CA LEU A 446 19.26 14.70 7.75
C LEU A 446 19.88 13.38 8.21
N ALA A 447 19.72 13.03 9.49
CA ALA A 447 20.24 11.78 10.03
C ALA A 447 19.55 10.58 9.37
N LEU A 448 18.21 10.61 9.21
CA LEU A 448 17.48 9.56 8.51
C LEU A 448 17.91 9.43 7.05
N LEU A 449 18.06 10.55 6.34
CA LEU A 449 18.50 10.56 4.95
C LEU A 449 19.93 10.00 4.81
N ALA A 450 20.86 10.40 5.71
CA ALA A 450 22.22 9.89 5.71
C ALA A 450 22.28 8.38 5.97
N LEU A 451 21.57 7.90 7.01
CA LEU A 451 21.52 6.48 7.33
C LEU A 451 20.87 5.66 6.19
N ALA A 452 19.78 6.17 5.61
CA ALA A 452 19.16 5.52 4.46
C ALA A 452 20.09 5.47 3.25
N THR A 453 20.85 6.54 2.99
CA THR A 453 21.83 6.59 1.90
C THR A 453 22.94 5.57 2.09
N ILE A 454 23.51 5.49 3.29
CA ILE A 454 24.56 4.51 3.62
C ILE A 454 24.02 3.08 3.42
N SER A 455 22.83 2.80 3.90
CA SER A 455 22.19 1.49 3.74
C SER A 455 21.94 1.16 2.27
N LEU A 456 21.44 2.10 1.47
CA LEU A 456 21.18 1.92 0.03
C LEU A 456 22.48 1.73 -0.77
N ALA A 457 23.58 2.39 -0.39
CA ALA A 457 24.86 2.24 -1.05
C ALA A 457 25.51 0.87 -0.79
N GLY A 458 25.22 0.28 0.37
CA GLY A 458 25.76 -1.04 0.78
C GLY A 458 24.90 -2.24 0.42
N SER A 459 23.69 -2.04 -0.11
CA SER A 459 22.74 -3.11 -0.39
C SER A 459 22.50 -3.30 -1.89
N SER A 460 22.30 -4.55 -2.32
CA SER A 460 21.67 -4.83 -3.61
C SER A 460 20.22 -4.29 -3.58
N TYR A 461 19.74 -3.82 -4.74
CA TYR A 461 18.41 -3.27 -4.92
C TYR A 461 17.29 -4.16 -4.33
N HIS A 462 16.51 -3.62 -3.41
CA HIS A 462 15.32 -4.25 -2.87
C HIS A 462 14.08 -3.53 -3.37
N ALA A 463 13.35 -4.17 -4.30
CA ALA A 463 12.06 -3.69 -4.76
C ALA A 463 11.06 -3.63 -3.60
N PHE A 464 10.08 -2.74 -3.68
CA PHE A 464 8.94 -2.79 -2.76
C PHE A 464 8.17 -4.09 -2.96
N LEU A 465 7.66 -4.68 -1.87
CA LEU A 465 6.87 -5.91 -1.92
C LEU A 465 5.72 -5.83 -2.93
N TYR A 466 5.10 -4.66 -3.06
CA TYR A 466 4.01 -4.40 -4.00
C TYR A 466 4.36 -4.56 -5.49
N PHE A 467 5.63 -4.61 -5.84
CA PHE A 467 6.05 -4.93 -7.22
C PHE A 467 6.00 -6.43 -7.52
N ARG A 468 5.80 -7.26 -6.51
CA ARG A 468 5.71 -8.73 -6.66
C ARG A 468 4.27 -9.22 -6.86
N PHE A 469 3.25 -8.36 -6.64
CA PHE A 469 1.82 -8.73 -6.61
C PHE A 469 0.99 -8.08 -7.71
#